data_a5e616a1e4744fd894a13604833c2a81
#
_entry.id   a5e616a1e4744fd894a13604833c2a81
#
_cell.length_a   1.000
_cell.length_b   1.000
_cell.length_c   1.000
_cell.angle_alpha   90.00
_cell.angle_beta   90.00
_cell.angle_gamma   90.00
#
_symmetry.space_group_name_H-M   'P 1'
#
loop_
_entity.id
_entity.type
_entity.pdbx_description
1 polymer ?
#
loop_
_entity_poly.entity_id
_entity_poly.type
_entity_poly.pdbx_seq_one_letter_code
_entity_poly.pdbx_strand_id
1 'polypeptide(L)'
;MADNRKYILALDQGTTSSRSIIFNDKGEIVAAAQKEFSQIFPQSGWVEHDPEEIWNTQLYTVKEVLRNANITANQIAGIGITNQRETTVVWDKRTGLPIHNAIVWQDRRTADICNALKKKPGLEKYIKDNTGLVVDAYFSGPKVKWILDHVKGARKRAENGELLFGTIDSWLVWKLTDGSVHVTDYSNASRTMLFNIKNLKWDQKLLEAMGIPALMLPYVTDSSRIYGFTQRGLFDAEIPIAGIAGDQQAALFGQACFTAGMAKNTYGTGCFMLMNTGNKLVKSKHGLLTTIAWGMNGKVEYALEGSVFMAGAAIQWLRDGLKVIDHSADSEYLAKSVDTTDGVYLVPAFVGLGAPYWDMEARASVFGLSRGSTKAHIVRATLESLAYQTKDVLSAMEQDSGIKLKSLRVDGGAAANNFLMQFQSDMLGVPVERAKVLETTALGAAYLAGIAVGYYKKPLLAKGLTTEVPIKPKMTTTDRNKLYEGWKKAVKLTMLWSK
;
A
#
# COMPACT_ATOMS: atom_id res chain seq x y z
N MET A 1 18.05 -26.93 25.71
CA MET A 1 18.39 -26.94 24.27
C MET A 1 18.54 -25.49 23.85
N ALA A 2 19.66 -25.12 23.23
CA ALA A 2 19.82 -23.76 22.71
C ALA A 2 18.71 -23.50 21.65
N ASP A 3 18.06 -22.37 21.75
CA ASP A 3 17.03 -21.96 20.76
C ASP A 3 17.72 -21.84 19.39
N ASN A 4 17.40 -22.76 18.46
CA ASN A 4 18.01 -22.83 17.14
C ASN A 4 17.35 -21.85 16.13
N ARG A 5 16.39 -21.03 16.57
CA ARG A 5 15.65 -20.07 15.74
C ARG A 5 16.51 -18.86 15.42
N LYS A 6 16.88 -18.70 14.16
CA LYS A 6 17.86 -17.69 13.71
C LYS A 6 17.34 -16.70 12.67
N TYR A 7 16.09 -16.89 12.20
CA TYR A 7 15.56 -16.14 11.07
C TYR A 7 14.08 -15.83 11.23
N ILE A 8 13.64 -14.77 10.53
CA ILE A 8 12.22 -14.48 10.31
C ILE A 8 11.91 -14.66 8.82
N LEU A 9 10.80 -15.31 8.51
CA LEU A 9 10.28 -15.47 7.17
C LEU A 9 9.18 -14.44 6.92
N ALA A 10 9.32 -13.60 5.90
CA ALA A 10 8.27 -12.71 5.45
C ALA A 10 7.60 -13.26 4.18
N LEU A 11 6.29 -13.27 4.16
CA LEU A 11 5.45 -13.52 2.99
C LEU A 11 4.94 -12.17 2.48
N ASP A 12 5.33 -11.79 1.27
CA ASP A 12 4.92 -10.57 0.62
C ASP A 12 4.07 -10.92 -0.60
N GLN A 13 2.75 -10.86 -0.42
CA GLN A 13 1.80 -11.17 -1.46
C GLN A 13 1.38 -9.89 -2.19
N GLY A 14 2.09 -9.58 -3.27
CA GLY A 14 1.83 -8.42 -4.12
C GLY A 14 0.68 -8.62 -5.11
N THR A 15 0.43 -7.60 -5.94
CA THR A 15 -0.64 -7.66 -6.94
C THR A 15 -0.33 -8.61 -8.11
N THR A 16 0.93 -8.76 -8.48
CA THR A 16 1.33 -9.55 -9.66
C THR A 16 2.19 -10.76 -9.33
N SER A 17 2.67 -10.87 -8.09
CA SER A 17 3.58 -11.95 -7.69
C SER A 17 3.50 -12.21 -6.19
N SER A 18 3.77 -13.45 -5.81
CA SER A 18 4.04 -13.88 -4.45
C SER A 18 5.54 -13.88 -4.21
N ARG A 19 5.96 -13.42 -3.03
CA ARG A 19 7.37 -13.34 -2.64
C ARG A 19 7.57 -13.88 -1.24
N SER A 20 8.69 -14.53 -0.99
CA SER A 20 9.12 -14.98 0.33
C SER A 20 10.56 -14.53 0.57
N ILE A 21 10.80 -13.91 1.72
CA ILE A 21 12.11 -13.34 2.07
C ILE A 21 12.49 -13.77 3.49
N ILE A 22 13.72 -14.23 3.66
CA ILE A 22 14.28 -14.60 4.95
C ILE A 22 15.18 -13.47 5.44
N PHE A 23 14.93 -13.03 6.67
CA PHE A 23 15.71 -11.98 7.35
C PHE A 23 16.44 -12.55 8.57
N ASN A 24 17.67 -12.06 8.80
CA ASN A 24 18.47 -12.37 9.98
C ASN A 24 18.12 -11.43 11.16
N ASP A 25 18.85 -11.56 12.27
CA ASP A 25 18.68 -10.76 13.49
C ASP A 25 19.01 -9.27 13.34
N LYS A 26 19.69 -8.90 12.24
CA LYS A 26 19.97 -7.50 11.88
C LYS A 26 18.95 -6.91 10.91
N GLY A 27 17.97 -7.69 10.45
CA GLY A 27 17.03 -7.28 9.41
C GLY A 27 17.63 -7.27 8.00
N GLU A 28 18.75 -7.96 7.80
CA GLU A 28 19.37 -8.12 6.48
C GLU A 28 18.74 -9.31 5.74
N ILE A 29 18.61 -9.19 4.43
CA ILE A 29 18.07 -10.24 3.57
C ILE A 29 19.10 -11.36 3.46
N VAL A 30 18.71 -12.56 3.83
CA VAL A 30 19.51 -13.79 3.69
C VAL A 30 19.23 -14.47 2.34
N ALA A 31 17.95 -14.56 1.99
CA ALA A 31 17.50 -15.11 0.71
C ALA A 31 16.13 -14.58 0.34
N ALA A 32 15.81 -14.60 -0.94
CA ALA A 32 14.50 -14.25 -1.47
C ALA A 32 14.11 -15.21 -2.59
N ALA A 33 12.81 -15.46 -2.73
CA ALA A 33 12.22 -16.16 -3.86
C ALA A 33 10.93 -15.44 -4.27
N GLN A 34 10.65 -15.40 -5.58
CA GLN A 34 9.48 -14.74 -6.15
C GLN A 34 8.88 -15.60 -7.25
N LYS A 35 7.55 -15.57 -7.36
CA LYS A 35 6.82 -16.20 -8.45
C LYS A 35 5.63 -15.36 -8.85
N GLU A 36 5.53 -15.05 -10.13
CA GLU A 36 4.36 -14.39 -10.71
C GLU A 36 3.16 -15.36 -10.76
N PHE A 37 1.96 -14.78 -10.79
CA PHE A 37 0.70 -15.49 -10.98
C PHE A 37 -0.19 -14.78 -11.99
N SER A 38 -1.18 -15.50 -12.50
CA SER A 38 -2.03 -15.05 -13.59
C SER A 38 -2.91 -13.86 -13.19
N GLN A 39 -2.98 -12.88 -14.10
CA GLN A 39 -3.92 -11.77 -14.00
C GLN A 39 -5.12 -12.06 -14.90
N ILE A 40 -6.33 -12.01 -14.38
CA ILE A 40 -7.56 -12.37 -15.09
C ILE A 40 -8.36 -11.10 -15.33
N PHE A 41 -8.72 -10.85 -16.59
CA PHE A 41 -9.48 -9.67 -17.01
C PHE A 41 -10.77 -10.08 -17.72
N PRO A 42 -11.85 -10.47 -17.01
CA PRO A 42 -13.07 -11.02 -17.62
C PRO A 42 -13.81 -10.02 -18.51
N GLN A 43 -13.76 -8.73 -18.13
CA GLN A 43 -14.40 -7.62 -18.85
C GLN A 43 -13.58 -6.34 -18.65
N SER A 44 -13.89 -5.31 -19.43
CA SER A 44 -13.25 -4.00 -19.25
C SER A 44 -13.48 -3.46 -17.84
N GLY A 45 -12.40 -3.09 -17.16
CA GLY A 45 -12.40 -2.61 -15.78
C GLY A 45 -12.56 -3.68 -14.70
N TRP A 46 -12.65 -4.97 -15.07
CA TRP A 46 -12.68 -6.08 -14.14
C TRP A 46 -11.29 -6.70 -13.99
N VAL A 47 -10.89 -6.97 -12.76
CA VAL A 47 -9.60 -7.58 -12.44
C VAL A 47 -9.79 -8.65 -11.38
N GLU A 48 -9.37 -9.86 -11.67
CA GLU A 48 -9.49 -11.01 -10.79
C GLU A 48 -8.18 -11.78 -10.66
N HIS A 49 -8.03 -12.46 -9.53
CA HIS A 49 -6.98 -13.45 -9.31
C HIS A 49 -7.61 -14.78 -8.88
N ASP A 50 -6.97 -15.89 -9.23
CA ASP A 50 -7.31 -17.19 -8.65
C ASP A 50 -6.70 -17.29 -7.24
N PRO A 51 -7.52 -17.41 -6.17
CA PRO A 51 -7.01 -17.53 -4.81
C PRO A 51 -6.17 -18.79 -4.58
N GLU A 52 -6.45 -19.87 -5.30
CA GLU A 52 -5.65 -21.09 -5.21
C GLU A 52 -4.28 -20.91 -5.89
N GLU A 53 -4.19 -20.17 -6.98
CA GLU A 53 -2.91 -19.82 -7.60
C GLU A 53 -2.07 -18.92 -6.68
N ILE A 54 -2.70 -17.93 -6.01
CA ILE A 54 -2.05 -17.11 -4.97
C ILE A 54 -1.47 -18.01 -3.87
N TRP A 55 -2.24 -18.93 -3.33
CA TRP A 55 -1.78 -19.88 -2.31
C TRP A 55 -0.63 -20.74 -2.82
N ASN A 56 -0.77 -21.34 -3.99
CA ASN A 56 0.20 -22.26 -4.54
C ASN A 56 1.53 -21.56 -4.87
N THR A 57 1.48 -20.33 -5.40
CA THR A 57 2.68 -19.54 -5.67
C THR A 57 3.35 -19.06 -4.38
N GLN A 58 2.57 -18.70 -3.35
CA GLN A 58 3.13 -18.32 -2.06
C GLN A 58 3.79 -19.52 -1.37
N LEU A 59 3.15 -20.68 -1.36
CA LEU A 59 3.74 -21.90 -0.79
C LEU A 59 5.01 -22.34 -1.56
N TYR A 60 4.98 -22.21 -2.89
CA TYR A 60 6.16 -22.48 -3.73
C TYR A 60 7.34 -21.58 -3.32
N THR A 61 7.12 -20.26 -3.17
CA THR A 61 8.20 -19.32 -2.82
C THR A 61 8.75 -19.58 -1.41
N VAL A 62 7.92 -20.01 -0.46
CA VAL A 62 8.38 -20.43 0.87
C VAL A 62 9.33 -21.63 0.77
N LYS A 63 8.90 -22.69 0.07
CA LYS A 63 9.73 -23.88 -0.09
C LYS A 63 11.03 -23.58 -0.84
N GLU A 64 10.94 -22.72 -1.85
CA GLU A 64 12.11 -22.35 -2.66
C GLU A 64 13.11 -21.51 -1.86
N VAL A 65 12.67 -20.50 -1.10
CA VAL A 65 13.58 -19.65 -0.33
C VAL A 65 14.29 -20.43 0.79
N LEU A 66 13.58 -21.36 1.46
CA LEU A 66 14.18 -22.25 2.46
C LEU A 66 15.26 -23.14 1.84
N ARG A 67 14.94 -23.76 0.70
CA ARG A 67 15.89 -24.61 -0.05
C ARG A 67 17.12 -23.81 -0.52
N ASN A 68 16.92 -22.64 -1.12
CA ASN A 68 18.00 -21.81 -1.68
C ASN A 68 18.93 -21.28 -0.58
N ALA A 69 18.40 -21.01 0.61
CA ALA A 69 19.18 -20.60 1.77
C ALA A 69 19.79 -21.76 2.56
N ASN A 70 19.44 -23.02 2.24
CA ASN A 70 19.76 -24.20 3.04
C ASN A 70 19.32 -24.05 4.52
N ILE A 71 18.10 -23.54 4.72
CA ILE A 71 17.48 -23.29 6.03
C ILE A 71 16.28 -24.20 6.18
N THR A 72 16.13 -24.83 7.36
CA THR A 72 14.99 -25.65 7.71
C THR A 72 13.93 -24.81 8.48
N ALA A 73 12.68 -25.27 8.48
CA ALA A 73 11.60 -24.58 9.19
C ALA A 73 11.85 -24.43 10.70
N ASN A 74 12.59 -25.37 11.32
CA ASN A 74 13.02 -25.29 12.71
C ASN A 74 13.91 -24.07 13.04
N GLN A 75 14.52 -23.45 12.02
CA GLN A 75 15.36 -22.28 12.18
C GLN A 75 14.58 -20.97 12.01
N ILE A 76 13.29 -21.04 11.62
CA ILE A 76 12.41 -19.90 11.47
C ILE A 76 11.71 -19.62 12.80
N ALA A 77 11.93 -18.44 13.37
CA ALA A 77 11.32 -18.02 14.61
C ALA A 77 9.85 -17.62 14.45
N GLY A 78 9.48 -17.10 13.28
CA GLY A 78 8.10 -16.70 12.97
C GLY A 78 7.91 -16.27 11.54
N ILE A 79 6.65 -16.26 11.11
CA ILE A 79 6.19 -15.79 9.81
C ILE A 79 5.51 -14.44 9.97
N GLY A 80 5.92 -13.45 9.16
CA GLY A 80 5.21 -12.20 8.93
C GLY A 80 4.54 -12.20 7.55
N ILE A 81 3.30 -11.73 7.48
CA ILE A 81 2.51 -11.65 6.25
C ILE A 81 2.24 -10.19 5.92
N THR A 82 2.53 -9.80 4.69
CA THR A 82 2.06 -8.56 4.11
C THR A 82 1.41 -8.84 2.77
N ASN A 83 0.42 -8.03 2.39
CA ASN A 83 -0.42 -8.35 1.26
C ASN A 83 -0.92 -7.10 0.53
N GLN A 84 -1.21 -7.25 -0.77
CA GLN A 84 -2.07 -6.33 -1.49
C GLN A 84 -3.38 -6.15 -0.72
N ARG A 85 -3.72 -4.92 -0.38
CA ARG A 85 -4.89 -4.62 0.45
C ARG A 85 -6.17 -4.72 -0.38
N GLU A 86 -7.33 -4.74 0.28
CA GLU A 86 -8.69 -4.65 -0.26
C GLU A 86 -9.10 -5.80 -1.20
N THR A 87 -8.16 -6.56 -1.77
CA THR A 87 -8.48 -7.73 -2.61
C THR A 87 -9.27 -8.75 -1.81
N THR A 88 -10.41 -9.13 -2.36
CA THR A 88 -11.50 -9.78 -1.62
C THR A 88 -11.64 -11.24 -2.02
N VAL A 89 -11.57 -12.14 -1.06
CA VAL A 89 -11.81 -13.58 -1.22
C VAL A 89 -13.03 -13.99 -0.40
N VAL A 90 -13.91 -14.82 -0.98
CA VAL A 90 -15.00 -15.49 -0.27
C VAL A 90 -14.89 -16.98 -0.53
N TRP A 91 -14.90 -17.79 0.53
CA TRP A 91 -14.72 -19.23 0.41
C TRP A 91 -15.69 -20.02 1.29
N ASP A 92 -15.89 -21.27 0.93
CA ASP A 92 -16.66 -22.25 1.70
C ASP A 92 -15.88 -22.67 2.95
N LYS A 93 -16.46 -22.48 4.12
CA LYS A 93 -15.82 -22.80 5.41
C LYS A 93 -15.46 -24.27 5.57
N ARG A 94 -16.27 -25.19 5.00
CA ARG A 94 -16.09 -26.63 5.16
C ARG A 94 -15.06 -27.20 4.18
N THR A 95 -15.07 -26.72 2.93
CA THR A 95 -14.17 -27.24 1.89
C THR A 95 -12.87 -26.44 1.77
N GLY A 96 -12.84 -25.20 2.27
CA GLY A 96 -11.75 -24.27 2.07
C GLY A 96 -11.61 -23.78 0.63
N LEU A 97 -12.58 -24.05 -0.26
CA LEU A 97 -12.51 -23.66 -1.66
C LEU A 97 -13.16 -22.29 -1.89
N PRO A 98 -12.55 -21.41 -2.69
CA PRO A 98 -13.16 -20.14 -3.09
C PRO A 98 -14.46 -20.39 -3.87
N ILE A 99 -15.47 -19.56 -3.65
CA ILE A 99 -16.73 -19.62 -4.41
C ILE A 99 -16.71 -18.75 -5.66
N HIS A 100 -15.70 -17.90 -5.79
CA HIS A 100 -15.43 -16.99 -6.89
C HIS A 100 -13.95 -16.61 -6.88
N ASN A 101 -13.41 -16.19 -8.01
CA ASN A 101 -12.07 -15.57 -8.05
C ASN A 101 -11.99 -14.38 -7.10
N ALA A 102 -10.80 -14.10 -6.58
CA ALA A 102 -10.57 -12.90 -5.78
C ALA A 102 -10.81 -11.64 -6.63
N ILE A 103 -11.67 -10.74 -6.15
CA ILE A 103 -11.88 -9.44 -6.81
C ILE A 103 -10.80 -8.48 -6.33
N VAL A 104 -9.95 -8.04 -7.26
CA VAL A 104 -8.75 -7.25 -6.97
C VAL A 104 -9.10 -5.81 -6.60
N TRP A 105 -8.24 -5.14 -5.85
CA TRP A 105 -8.39 -3.74 -5.43
C TRP A 105 -8.56 -2.77 -6.62
N GLN A 106 -8.01 -3.09 -7.79
CA GLN A 106 -8.10 -2.29 -9.02
C GLN A 106 -9.46 -2.41 -9.72
N ASP A 107 -10.27 -3.43 -9.36
CA ASP A 107 -11.52 -3.76 -10.03
C ASP A 107 -12.59 -2.67 -9.84
N ARG A 108 -13.30 -2.35 -10.90
CA ARG A 108 -14.32 -1.27 -10.92
C ARG A 108 -15.76 -1.76 -11.04
N ARG A 109 -16.00 -3.10 -11.05
CA ARG A 109 -17.36 -3.70 -11.24
C ARG A 109 -18.37 -3.24 -10.20
N THR A 110 -17.94 -2.81 -9.04
CA THR A 110 -18.81 -2.39 -7.93
C THR A 110 -19.12 -0.90 -7.93
N ALA A 111 -18.79 -0.17 -9.00
CA ALA A 111 -19.03 1.27 -9.10
C ALA A 111 -20.52 1.61 -8.91
N ASP A 112 -21.44 0.84 -9.50
CA ASP A 112 -22.89 1.06 -9.36
C ASP A 112 -23.37 0.81 -7.92
N ILE A 113 -22.81 -0.18 -7.23
CA ILE A 113 -23.08 -0.40 -5.80
C ILE A 113 -22.64 0.82 -5.00
N CYS A 114 -21.46 1.35 -5.26
CA CYS A 114 -20.96 2.55 -4.60
C CYS A 114 -21.86 3.77 -4.87
N ASN A 115 -22.30 3.94 -6.12
CA ASN A 115 -23.22 5.02 -6.49
C ASN A 115 -24.59 4.89 -5.76
N ALA A 116 -25.09 3.65 -5.62
CA ALA A 116 -26.30 3.39 -4.85
C ALA A 116 -26.13 3.68 -3.35
N LEU A 117 -24.97 3.35 -2.77
CA LEU A 117 -24.65 3.68 -1.37
C LEU A 117 -24.58 5.20 -1.14
N LYS A 118 -23.97 5.96 -2.06
CA LYS A 118 -23.89 7.44 -2.00
C LYS A 118 -25.27 8.10 -2.02
N LYS A 119 -26.24 7.50 -2.72
CA LYS A 119 -27.63 8.01 -2.77
C LYS A 119 -28.42 7.82 -1.47
N LYS A 120 -27.96 6.93 -0.57
CA LYS A 120 -28.64 6.72 0.73
C LYS A 120 -28.38 7.92 1.66
N PRO A 121 -29.40 8.60 2.17
CA PRO A 121 -29.23 9.81 2.98
C PRO A 121 -28.28 9.61 4.17
N GLY A 122 -27.24 10.43 4.26
CA GLY A 122 -26.28 10.44 5.35
C GLY A 122 -25.29 9.27 5.41
N LEU A 123 -25.43 8.25 4.55
CA LEU A 123 -24.58 7.05 4.60
C LEU A 123 -23.14 7.35 4.16
N GLU A 124 -22.94 8.16 3.13
CA GLU A 124 -21.58 8.54 2.66
C GLU A 124 -20.81 9.25 3.78
N LYS A 125 -21.47 10.22 4.44
CA LYS A 125 -20.89 10.90 5.60
C LYS A 125 -20.60 9.92 6.74
N TYR A 126 -21.52 8.98 7.00
CA TYR A 126 -21.34 7.97 8.05
C TYR A 126 -20.12 7.06 7.75
N ILE A 127 -19.98 6.58 6.53
CA ILE A 127 -18.83 5.80 6.09
C ILE A 127 -17.54 6.58 6.33
N LYS A 128 -17.44 7.79 5.79
CA LYS A 128 -16.26 8.66 5.96
C LYS A 128 -15.93 8.89 7.43
N ASP A 129 -16.92 9.18 8.24
CA ASP A 129 -16.74 9.51 9.65
C ASP A 129 -16.30 8.33 10.51
N ASN A 130 -16.64 7.08 10.16
CA ASN A 130 -16.41 5.91 10.98
C ASN A 130 -15.32 4.96 10.42
N THR A 131 -15.10 4.98 9.11
CA THR A 131 -14.07 4.14 8.48
C THR A 131 -12.83 4.94 8.05
N GLY A 132 -12.94 6.28 7.95
CA GLY A 132 -11.90 7.14 7.39
C GLY A 132 -11.77 7.06 5.86
N LEU A 133 -12.65 6.30 5.19
CA LEU A 133 -12.60 6.02 3.76
C LEU A 133 -13.69 6.80 3.00
N VAL A 134 -13.50 6.92 1.69
CA VAL A 134 -14.53 7.37 0.76
C VAL A 134 -15.33 6.17 0.26
N VAL A 135 -16.52 6.40 -0.30
CA VAL A 135 -17.31 5.34 -0.94
C VAL A 135 -16.77 5.09 -2.34
N ASP A 136 -15.99 4.03 -2.51
CA ASP A 136 -15.37 3.68 -3.79
C ASP A 136 -15.26 2.15 -3.98
N ALA A 137 -15.24 1.71 -5.25
CA ALA A 137 -15.06 0.32 -5.66
C ALA A 137 -13.69 -0.27 -5.22
N TYR A 138 -12.75 0.58 -4.85
CA TYR A 138 -11.44 0.20 -4.33
C TYR A 138 -11.53 -0.73 -3.12
N PHE A 139 -12.47 -0.48 -2.20
CA PHE A 139 -12.56 -1.16 -0.91
C PHE A 139 -13.32 -2.49 -0.95
N SER A 140 -13.11 -3.36 0.06
CA SER A 140 -13.60 -4.75 0.04
C SER A 140 -15.12 -4.88 0.17
N GLY A 141 -15.79 -4.05 0.98
CA GLY A 141 -17.22 -4.19 1.29
C GLY A 141 -18.12 -4.30 0.06
N PRO A 142 -18.03 -3.38 -0.92
CA PRO A 142 -18.79 -3.49 -2.17
C PRO A 142 -18.50 -4.77 -2.96
N LYS A 143 -17.27 -5.30 -2.91
CA LYS A 143 -16.90 -6.55 -3.60
C LYS A 143 -17.53 -7.78 -2.94
N VAL A 144 -17.53 -7.82 -1.60
CA VAL A 144 -18.25 -8.87 -0.84
C VAL A 144 -19.73 -8.85 -1.22
N LYS A 145 -20.37 -7.66 -1.17
CA LYS A 145 -21.77 -7.52 -1.58
C LYS A 145 -22.01 -8.04 -2.98
N TRP A 146 -21.15 -7.68 -3.93
CA TRP A 146 -21.26 -8.11 -5.32
C TRP A 146 -21.20 -9.64 -5.43
N ILE A 147 -20.27 -10.31 -4.77
CA ILE A 147 -20.15 -11.79 -4.77
C ILE A 147 -21.43 -12.41 -4.21
N LEU A 148 -21.95 -11.90 -3.09
CA LEU A 148 -23.17 -12.43 -2.48
C LEU A 148 -24.41 -12.27 -3.36
N ASP A 149 -24.46 -11.21 -4.18
CA ASP A 149 -25.60 -10.92 -5.06
C ASP A 149 -25.51 -11.68 -6.39
N HIS A 150 -24.30 -12.02 -6.88
CA HIS A 150 -24.12 -12.59 -8.24
C HIS A 150 -23.77 -14.08 -8.25
N VAL A 151 -23.17 -14.61 -7.19
CA VAL A 151 -22.88 -16.04 -7.09
C VAL A 151 -24.13 -16.77 -6.58
N LYS A 152 -24.63 -17.72 -7.38
CA LYS A 152 -25.87 -18.45 -7.08
C LYS A 152 -25.84 -19.10 -5.69
N GLY A 153 -26.80 -18.75 -4.85
CA GLY A 153 -26.96 -19.29 -3.50
C GLY A 153 -25.98 -18.75 -2.44
N ALA A 154 -25.03 -17.89 -2.82
CA ALA A 154 -24.00 -17.39 -1.90
C ALA A 154 -24.61 -16.64 -0.71
N ARG A 155 -25.60 -15.78 -0.95
CA ARG A 155 -26.25 -15.01 0.11
C ARG A 155 -26.84 -15.91 1.21
N LYS A 156 -27.65 -16.92 0.84
CA LYS A 156 -28.26 -17.84 1.81
C LYS A 156 -27.20 -18.65 2.56
N ARG A 157 -26.16 -19.10 1.87
CA ARG A 157 -25.02 -19.80 2.48
C ARG A 157 -24.27 -18.92 3.47
N ALA A 158 -24.07 -17.64 3.14
CA ALA A 158 -23.45 -16.67 4.03
C ALA A 158 -24.29 -16.43 5.30
N GLU A 159 -25.60 -16.26 5.15
CA GLU A 159 -26.55 -16.13 6.27
C GLU A 159 -26.55 -17.36 7.18
N ASN A 160 -26.35 -18.56 6.63
CA ASN A 160 -26.22 -19.81 7.36
C ASN A 160 -24.83 -19.99 8.04
N GLY A 161 -23.86 -19.05 7.81
CA GLY A 161 -22.49 -19.16 8.35
C GLY A 161 -21.61 -20.21 7.64
N GLU A 162 -21.97 -20.59 6.40
CA GLU A 162 -21.23 -21.57 5.58
C GLU A 162 -20.07 -20.93 4.81
N LEU A 163 -20.10 -19.60 4.63
CA LEU A 163 -19.09 -18.86 3.89
C LEU A 163 -18.26 -17.96 4.80
N LEU A 164 -16.99 -17.81 4.46
CA LEU A 164 -16.06 -16.88 5.10
C LEU A 164 -15.60 -15.84 4.09
N PHE A 165 -15.31 -14.65 4.59
CA PHE A 165 -14.69 -13.55 3.86
C PHE A 165 -13.32 -13.24 4.46
N GLY A 166 -12.39 -12.85 3.61
CA GLY A 166 -11.12 -12.27 4.02
C GLY A 166 -10.46 -11.46 2.91
N THR A 167 -9.55 -10.62 3.31
CA THR A 167 -8.49 -10.11 2.46
C THR A 167 -7.41 -11.18 2.32
N ILE A 168 -6.39 -10.94 1.52
CA ILE A 168 -5.40 -11.98 1.19
C ILE A 168 -4.63 -12.49 2.42
N ASP A 169 -4.40 -11.66 3.42
CA ASP A 169 -3.83 -12.07 4.70
C ASP A 169 -4.67 -13.16 5.39
N SER A 170 -5.98 -12.94 5.50
CA SER A 170 -6.91 -13.92 6.08
C SER A 170 -6.91 -15.23 5.29
N TRP A 171 -6.90 -15.14 3.96
CA TRP A 171 -6.81 -16.30 3.08
C TRP A 171 -5.53 -17.09 3.31
N LEU A 172 -4.37 -16.42 3.35
CA LEU A 172 -3.08 -17.08 3.59
C LEU A 172 -3.02 -17.72 4.99
N VAL A 173 -3.50 -17.02 6.03
CA VAL A 173 -3.55 -17.60 7.38
C VAL A 173 -4.46 -18.83 7.41
N TRP A 174 -5.65 -18.75 6.80
CA TRP A 174 -6.57 -19.87 6.67
C TRP A 174 -5.90 -21.09 6.03
N LYS A 175 -5.22 -20.89 4.90
CA LYS A 175 -4.50 -21.98 4.18
C LYS A 175 -3.30 -22.51 4.97
N LEU A 176 -2.52 -21.63 5.62
CA LEU A 176 -1.35 -22.02 6.43
C LEU A 176 -1.73 -22.83 7.67
N THR A 177 -2.93 -22.63 8.21
CA THR A 177 -3.41 -23.24 9.45
C THR A 177 -4.42 -24.36 9.24
N ASP A 178 -4.61 -24.82 7.99
CA ASP A 178 -5.60 -25.85 7.62
C ASP A 178 -7.02 -25.52 8.11
N GLY A 179 -7.41 -24.26 7.95
CA GLY A 179 -8.75 -23.80 8.31
C GLY A 179 -9.00 -23.59 9.80
N SER A 180 -8.00 -23.70 10.65
CA SER A 180 -8.18 -23.54 12.10
C SER A 180 -8.23 -22.07 12.56
N VAL A 181 -7.70 -21.12 11.78
CA VAL A 181 -7.61 -19.70 12.15
C VAL A 181 -8.19 -18.81 11.06
N HIS A 182 -9.23 -18.03 11.42
CA HIS A 182 -9.85 -17.03 10.57
C HIS A 182 -9.67 -15.64 11.20
N VAL A 183 -8.63 -14.92 10.78
CA VAL A 183 -8.17 -13.67 11.41
C VAL A 183 -7.72 -12.68 10.37
N THR A 184 -7.79 -11.41 10.71
CA THR A 184 -7.13 -10.28 10.02
C THR A 184 -6.57 -9.30 11.04
N ASP A 185 -5.70 -8.39 10.60
CA ASP A 185 -5.20 -7.33 11.47
C ASP A 185 -5.99 -6.03 11.32
N TYR A 186 -5.75 -5.08 12.23
CA TYR A 186 -6.40 -3.77 12.18
C TYR A 186 -6.09 -3.00 10.90
N SER A 187 -4.90 -3.14 10.32
CA SER A 187 -4.54 -2.40 9.11
C SER A 187 -5.34 -2.86 7.90
N ASN A 188 -5.46 -4.18 7.68
CA ASN A 188 -6.29 -4.75 6.63
C ASN A 188 -7.79 -4.53 6.87
N ALA A 189 -8.27 -4.74 8.10
CA ALA A 189 -9.67 -4.49 8.46
C ALA A 189 -10.08 -3.04 8.14
N SER A 190 -9.21 -2.06 8.43
CA SER A 190 -9.46 -0.65 8.16
C SER A 190 -9.65 -0.31 6.68
N ARG A 191 -9.28 -1.23 5.76
CA ARG A 191 -9.41 -1.04 4.31
C ARG A 191 -10.67 -1.67 3.71
N THR A 192 -11.53 -2.25 4.52
CA THR A 192 -12.70 -2.99 4.03
C THR A 192 -13.93 -2.12 3.77
N MET A 193 -13.99 -0.90 4.29
CA MET A 193 -15.19 -0.06 4.36
C MET A 193 -16.32 -0.70 5.21
N LEU A 194 -15.98 -1.71 6.01
CA LEU A 194 -16.89 -2.41 6.94
C LEU A 194 -16.46 -2.24 8.41
N PHE A 195 -15.23 -1.79 8.63
CA PHE A 195 -14.61 -1.70 9.95
C PHE A 195 -14.64 -0.28 10.50
N ASN A 196 -15.14 -0.13 11.73
CA ASN A 196 -15.17 1.16 12.42
C ASN A 196 -13.83 1.40 13.13
N ILE A 197 -13.03 2.32 12.61
CA ILE A 197 -11.67 2.60 13.11
C ILE A 197 -11.64 3.37 14.43
N LYS A 198 -12.80 3.84 14.96
CA LYS A 198 -12.88 4.52 16.25
C LYS A 198 -13.05 3.54 17.40
N ASN A 199 -13.97 2.59 17.23
CA ASN A 199 -14.30 1.61 18.26
C ASN A 199 -13.64 0.24 18.02
N LEU A 200 -12.87 0.11 16.91
CA LEU A 200 -12.08 -1.06 16.54
C LEU A 200 -12.94 -2.34 16.43
N LYS A 201 -14.09 -2.22 15.76
CA LYS A 201 -15.05 -3.31 15.56
C LYS A 201 -15.64 -3.26 14.15
N TRP A 202 -16.11 -4.40 13.66
CA TRP A 202 -16.98 -4.44 12.49
C TRP A 202 -18.21 -3.59 12.75
N ASP A 203 -18.58 -2.74 11.80
CA ASP A 203 -19.65 -1.76 11.96
C ASP A 203 -20.99 -2.36 11.50
N GLN A 204 -21.86 -2.65 12.45
CA GLN A 204 -23.15 -3.30 12.21
C GLN A 204 -24.00 -2.53 11.17
N LYS A 205 -24.03 -1.18 11.24
CA LYS A 205 -24.79 -0.35 10.30
C LYS A 205 -24.24 -0.46 8.87
N LEU A 206 -22.92 -0.62 8.70
CA LEU A 206 -22.31 -0.81 7.39
C LEU A 206 -22.57 -2.21 6.86
N LEU A 207 -22.52 -3.23 7.72
CA LEU A 207 -22.87 -4.59 7.37
C LEU A 207 -24.32 -4.69 6.88
N GLU A 208 -25.27 -4.09 7.61
CA GLU A 208 -26.68 -4.01 7.22
C GLU A 208 -26.89 -3.23 5.92
N ALA A 209 -26.21 -2.08 5.75
CA ALA A 209 -26.33 -1.27 4.54
C ALA A 209 -25.87 -2.00 3.27
N MET A 210 -24.94 -2.95 3.40
CA MET A 210 -24.40 -3.77 2.31
C MET A 210 -24.97 -5.20 2.29
N GLY A 211 -25.76 -5.58 3.30
CA GLY A 211 -26.34 -6.92 3.42
C GLY A 211 -25.27 -8.00 3.58
N ILE A 212 -24.26 -7.76 4.41
CA ILE A 212 -23.15 -8.69 4.67
C ILE A 212 -23.35 -9.31 6.06
N PRO A 213 -23.53 -10.66 6.15
CA PRO A 213 -23.66 -11.33 7.44
C PRO A 213 -22.38 -11.27 8.25
N ALA A 214 -22.48 -10.90 9.54
CA ALA A 214 -21.34 -10.79 10.44
C ALA A 214 -20.59 -12.13 10.64
N LEU A 215 -21.29 -13.26 10.45
CA LEU A 215 -20.70 -14.62 10.57
C LEU A 215 -19.60 -14.91 9.54
N MET A 216 -19.54 -14.13 8.44
CA MET A 216 -18.50 -14.26 7.41
C MET A 216 -17.17 -13.63 7.80
N LEU A 217 -17.15 -12.74 8.79
CA LEU A 217 -16.05 -11.81 9.01
C LEU A 217 -14.96 -12.43 9.89
N PRO A 218 -13.68 -12.17 9.60
CA PRO A 218 -12.57 -12.64 10.42
C PRO A 218 -12.52 -11.92 11.77
N TYR A 219 -11.93 -12.58 12.75
CA TYR A 219 -11.57 -11.92 14.00
C TYR A 219 -10.47 -10.87 13.76
N VAL A 220 -10.67 -9.64 14.23
CA VAL A 220 -9.71 -8.54 14.05
C VAL A 220 -8.86 -8.39 15.30
N THR A 221 -7.53 -8.29 15.11
CA THR A 221 -6.60 -8.19 16.24
C THR A 221 -5.35 -7.38 15.87
N ASP A 222 -4.38 -7.32 16.80
CA ASP A 222 -3.10 -6.59 16.64
C ASP A 222 -2.31 -7.10 15.43
N SER A 223 -1.56 -6.21 14.79
CA SER A 223 -0.66 -6.51 13.66
C SER A 223 0.59 -7.32 14.08
N SER A 224 0.97 -7.26 15.36
CA SER A 224 2.09 -8.01 15.94
C SER A 224 1.58 -8.89 17.08
N ARG A 225 1.31 -10.16 16.78
CA ARG A 225 0.76 -11.16 17.70
C ARG A 225 0.92 -12.56 17.10
N ILE A 226 1.09 -13.58 17.91
CA ILE A 226 0.97 -14.99 17.46
C ILE A 226 -0.51 -15.27 17.19
N TYR A 227 -0.87 -15.54 15.95
CA TYR A 227 -2.24 -15.85 15.51
C TYR A 227 -2.51 -17.35 15.53
N GLY A 228 -1.49 -18.16 15.30
CA GLY A 228 -1.52 -19.61 15.22
C GLY A 228 -0.19 -20.14 14.71
N PHE A 229 -0.20 -21.39 14.31
CA PHE A 229 0.97 -22.09 13.78
C PHE A 229 0.64 -22.70 12.42
N THR A 230 1.65 -22.86 11.57
CA THR A 230 1.47 -23.59 10.31
C THR A 230 1.03 -25.03 10.61
N GLN A 231 0.17 -25.57 9.77
CA GLN A 231 -0.32 -26.94 9.91
C GLN A 231 0.83 -27.96 9.91
N ARG A 232 0.66 -29.05 10.66
CA ARG A 232 1.62 -30.15 10.70
C ARG A 232 1.79 -30.77 9.32
N GLY A 233 3.04 -31.01 8.93
CA GLY A 233 3.38 -31.64 7.66
C GLY A 233 3.42 -30.69 6.44
N LEU A 234 3.06 -29.40 6.60
CA LEU A 234 3.23 -28.42 5.53
C LEU A 234 4.72 -28.13 5.31
N PHE A 235 5.46 -28.05 6.42
CA PHE A 235 6.91 -27.93 6.50
C PHE A 235 7.47 -28.99 7.46
N ASP A 236 8.77 -29.06 7.63
CA ASP A 236 9.46 -29.96 8.57
C ASP A 236 9.29 -29.55 10.06
N ALA A 237 8.68 -28.38 10.31
CA ALA A 237 8.30 -27.92 11.65
C ALA A 237 7.07 -26.99 11.59
N GLU A 238 6.36 -26.87 12.72
CA GLU A 238 5.32 -25.86 12.90
C GLU A 238 5.97 -24.50 13.15
N ILE A 239 5.61 -23.48 12.36
CA ILE A 239 6.15 -22.13 12.46
C ILE A 239 5.05 -21.20 12.98
N PRO A 240 5.30 -20.35 14.01
CA PRO A 240 4.32 -19.36 14.44
C PRO A 240 4.04 -18.32 13.35
N ILE A 241 2.78 -18.04 13.07
CA ILE A 241 2.34 -16.91 12.23
C ILE A 241 2.13 -15.74 13.19
N ALA A 242 2.94 -14.68 13.07
CA ALA A 242 3.10 -13.74 14.18
C ALA A 242 3.10 -12.25 13.79
N GLY A 243 3.02 -11.93 12.49
CA GLY A 243 2.91 -10.56 11.98
C GLY A 243 1.96 -10.51 10.80
N ILE A 244 1.04 -9.55 10.79
CA ILE A 244 0.16 -9.25 9.63
C ILE A 244 0.06 -7.75 9.48
N ALA A 245 0.24 -7.24 8.25
CA ALA A 245 -0.10 -5.87 7.89
C ALA A 245 -0.35 -5.74 6.39
N GLY A 246 -1.26 -4.84 5.99
CA GLY A 246 -1.38 -4.43 4.60
C GLY A 246 -0.07 -3.84 4.07
N ASP A 247 0.20 -3.99 2.77
CA ASP A 247 1.47 -3.66 2.13
C ASP A 247 2.00 -2.25 2.46
N GLN A 248 1.14 -1.25 2.38
CA GLN A 248 1.52 0.14 2.61
C GLN A 248 1.80 0.42 4.11
N GLN A 249 1.06 -0.22 5.00
CA GLN A 249 1.27 -0.15 6.45
C GLN A 249 2.52 -0.92 6.87
N ALA A 250 2.76 -2.09 6.29
CA ALA A 250 4.00 -2.83 6.48
C ALA A 250 5.21 -2.00 6.03
N ALA A 251 5.15 -1.35 4.86
CA ALA A 251 6.21 -0.46 4.40
C ALA A 251 6.44 0.73 5.36
N LEU A 252 5.36 1.34 5.89
CA LEU A 252 5.46 2.40 6.90
C LEU A 252 6.20 1.92 8.17
N PHE A 253 5.87 0.70 8.62
CA PHE A 253 6.51 0.07 9.77
C PHE A 253 7.96 -0.32 9.46
N GLY A 254 8.20 -0.95 8.30
CA GLY A 254 9.52 -1.36 7.82
C GLY A 254 10.47 -0.20 7.61
N GLN A 255 9.96 0.96 7.23
CA GLN A 255 10.71 2.20 7.16
C GLN A 255 10.82 2.94 8.52
N ALA A 256 10.42 2.30 9.64
CA ALA A 256 10.47 2.84 11.00
C ALA A 256 9.85 4.24 11.16
N CYS A 257 8.76 4.51 10.46
CA CYS A 257 8.00 5.75 10.65
C CYS A 257 7.18 5.69 11.96
N PHE A 258 7.85 5.49 13.09
CA PHE A 258 7.23 5.23 14.41
C PHE A 258 6.76 6.47 15.17
N THR A 259 7.02 7.64 14.68
CA THR A 259 6.60 8.87 15.36
C THR A 259 5.71 9.72 14.47
N ALA A 260 4.73 10.38 15.08
CA ALA A 260 3.86 11.30 14.37
C ALA A 260 4.65 12.36 13.58
N GLY A 261 4.26 12.57 12.32
CA GLY A 261 4.95 13.45 11.38
C GLY A 261 6.06 12.79 10.56
N MET A 262 6.38 11.52 10.81
CA MET A 262 7.18 10.74 9.87
C MET A 262 6.27 10.19 8.76
N ALA A 263 6.75 10.26 7.53
CA ALA A 263 6.02 9.79 6.37
C ALA A 263 6.90 8.91 5.49
N LYS A 264 6.24 7.99 4.78
CA LYS A 264 6.87 7.22 3.71
C LYS A 264 6.21 7.53 2.37
N ASN A 265 6.98 7.40 1.29
CA ASN A 265 6.49 7.39 -0.08
C ASN A 265 7.13 6.24 -0.87
N THR A 266 6.31 5.33 -1.36
CA THR A 266 6.74 4.28 -2.28
C THR A 266 6.54 4.74 -3.71
N TYR A 267 7.63 4.90 -4.46
CA TYR A 267 7.64 5.31 -5.87
C TYR A 267 7.56 4.08 -6.79
N GLY A 268 6.34 3.61 -7.03
CA GLY A 268 6.03 2.57 -8.01
C GLY A 268 5.48 3.17 -9.32
N THR A 269 4.54 2.49 -9.96
CA THR A 269 3.74 3.02 -11.09
C THR A 269 3.10 4.34 -10.73
N GLY A 270 2.45 4.41 -9.57
CA GLY A 270 2.05 5.61 -8.84
C GLY A 270 2.88 5.80 -7.58
N CYS A 271 2.49 6.76 -6.73
CA CYS A 271 3.04 6.92 -5.39
C CYS A 271 1.96 6.65 -4.34
N PHE A 272 2.35 5.90 -3.32
CA PHE A 272 1.52 5.69 -2.14
C PHE A 272 2.22 6.26 -0.90
N MET A 273 1.61 7.31 -0.36
CA MET A 273 2.16 8.05 0.77
C MET A 273 1.34 7.79 2.01
N LEU A 274 2.01 7.45 3.10
CA LEU A 274 1.43 7.36 4.43
C LEU A 274 2.22 8.24 5.40
N MET A 275 1.50 9.05 6.19
CA MET A 275 2.06 9.79 7.31
C MET A 275 1.49 9.28 8.62
N ASN A 276 2.36 8.84 9.52
CA ASN A 276 1.98 8.45 10.87
C ASN A 276 1.42 9.66 11.64
N THR A 277 0.21 9.52 12.20
CA THR A 277 -0.44 10.54 13.03
C THR A 277 -0.47 10.16 14.53
N GLY A 278 0.21 9.07 14.90
CA GLY A 278 0.21 8.53 16.26
C GLY A 278 -1.16 8.01 16.66
N ASN A 279 -1.58 8.29 17.87
CA ASN A 279 -2.91 7.93 18.38
C ASN A 279 -4.03 8.89 17.95
N LYS A 280 -3.72 9.89 17.10
CA LYS A 280 -4.68 10.89 16.63
C LYS A 280 -5.40 10.39 15.39
N LEU A 281 -6.69 10.07 15.53
CA LEU A 281 -7.58 9.83 14.41
C LEU A 281 -7.90 11.18 13.74
N VAL A 282 -7.29 11.41 12.57
CA VAL A 282 -7.47 12.66 11.80
C VAL A 282 -8.58 12.47 10.78
N LYS A 283 -9.55 13.37 10.75
CA LYS A 283 -10.57 13.42 9.69
C LYS A 283 -10.09 14.34 8.57
N SER A 284 -9.78 13.78 7.41
CA SER A 284 -9.34 14.59 6.29
C SER A 284 -10.44 15.48 5.72
N LYS A 285 -10.08 16.76 5.45
CA LYS A 285 -10.88 17.74 4.71
C LYS A 285 -10.38 17.95 3.28
N HIS A 286 -9.18 17.44 2.98
CA HIS A 286 -8.48 17.62 1.70
C HIS A 286 -8.43 16.32 0.86
N GLY A 287 -9.43 15.44 1.01
CA GLY A 287 -9.53 14.26 0.15
C GLY A 287 -8.58 13.10 0.49
N LEU A 288 -7.87 13.13 1.62
CA LEU A 288 -7.02 12.03 2.05
C LEU A 288 -7.86 10.94 2.75
N LEU A 289 -7.31 9.74 2.81
CA LEU A 289 -7.88 8.63 3.57
C LEU A 289 -7.27 8.60 4.97
N THR A 290 -8.09 8.24 5.95
CA THR A 290 -7.61 7.90 7.29
C THR A 290 -7.65 6.39 7.44
N THR A 291 -6.55 5.80 7.91
CA THR A 291 -6.42 4.35 8.06
C THR A 291 -5.72 4.02 9.38
N ILE A 292 -5.80 2.77 9.80
CA ILE A 292 -4.98 2.29 10.92
C ILE A 292 -3.60 1.93 10.34
N ALA A 293 -2.54 2.47 10.94
CA ALA A 293 -1.17 2.16 10.57
C ALA A 293 -0.79 0.75 11.04
N TRP A 294 -1.03 0.45 12.31
CA TRP A 294 -0.86 -0.87 12.95
C TRP A 294 -1.56 -0.92 14.31
N GLY A 295 -1.81 -2.12 14.78
CA GLY A 295 -2.19 -2.39 16.16
C GLY A 295 -1.09 -3.17 16.88
N MET A 296 -0.82 -2.81 18.14
CA MET A 296 0.18 -3.49 18.95
C MET A 296 -0.11 -3.31 20.44
N ASN A 297 -0.13 -4.42 21.21
CA ASN A 297 -0.43 -4.41 22.64
C ASN A 297 -1.78 -3.74 22.97
N GLY A 298 -2.80 -4.00 22.16
CA GLY A 298 -4.15 -3.44 22.34
C GLY A 298 -4.28 -1.94 22.03
N LYS A 299 -3.26 -1.32 21.43
CA LYS A 299 -3.27 0.09 21.02
C LYS A 299 -3.07 0.18 19.51
N VAL A 300 -3.76 1.12 18.88
CA VAL A 300 -3.59 1.41 17.45
C VAL A 300 -2.90 2.74 17.23
N GLU A 301 -2.12 2.81 16.18
CA GLU A 301 -1.66 4.07 15.58
C GLU A 301 -2.37 4.28 14.26
N TYR A 302 -2.65 5.54 13.95
CA TYR A 302 -3.34 5.95 12.72
C TYR A 302 -2.35 6.54 11.72
N ALA A 303 -2.76 6.55 10.46
CA ALA A 303 -2.07 7.23 9.39
C ALA A 303 -3.05 7.97 8.48
N LEU A 304 -2.59 9.07 7.88
CA LEU A 304 -3.20 9.64 6.69
C LEU A 304 -2.56 9.00 5.46
N GLU A 305 -3.38 8.67 4.49
CA GLU A 305 -2.94 8.09 3.21
C GLU A 305 -3.39 8.95 2.05
N GLY A 306 -2.47 9.20 1.11
CA GLY A 306 -2.74 9.82 -0.17
C GLY A 306 -2.03 9.09 -1.29
N SER A 307 -2.68 9.01 -2.45
CA SER A 307 -2.16 8.31 -3.61
C SER A 307 -2.02 9.28 -4.79
N VAL A 308 -0.88 9.19 -5.47
CA VAL A 308 -0.62 9.80 -6.76
C VAL A 308 -0.66 8.70 -7.81
N PHE A 309 -1.50 8.84 -8.83
CA PHE A 309 -1.74 7.75 -9.79
C PHE A 309 -0.58 7.55 -10.76
N MET A 310 0.14 8.62 -11.08
CA MET A 310 1.18 8.63 -12.11
C MET A 310 2.53 9.11 -11.53
N ALA A 311 3.43 8.17 -11.31
CA ALA A 311 4.82 8.44 -10.90
C ALA A 311 5.81 7.75 -11.85
N GLY A 312 6.26 6.55 -11.56
CA GLY A 312 7.11 5.78 -12.47
C GLY A 312 6.50 5.57 -13.84
N ALA A 313 5.16 5.49 -13.93
CA ALA A 313 4.45 5.42 -15.20
C ALA A 313 4.65 6.67 -16.08
N ALA A 314 4.86 7.85 -15.51
CA ALA A 314 5.20 9.03 -16.28
C ALA A 314 6.61 8.93 -16.93
N ILE A 315 7.56 8.31 -16.22
CA ILE A 315 8.90 8.01 -16.76
C ILE A 315 8.82 6.93 -17.84
N GLN A 316 7.99 5.90 -17.63
CA GLN A 316 7.73 4.89 -18.66
C GLN A 316 7.12 5.51 -19.92
N TRP A 317 6.21 6.46 -19.77
CA TRP A 317 5.63 7.17 -20.91
C TRP A 317 6.67 7.99 -21.70
N LEU A 318 7.66 8.60 -21.05
CA LEU A 318 8.79 9.24 -21.74
C LEU A 318 9.57 8.24 -22.58
N ARG A 319 9.73 7.00 -22.11
CA ARG A 319 10.44 5.92 -22.80
C ARG A 319 9.59 5.29 -23.90
N ASP A 320 8.40 4.82 -23.57
CA ASP A 320 7.61 3.94 -24.43
C ASP A 320 6.65 4.73 -25.34
N GLY A 321 6.10 5.85 -24.85
CA GLY A 321 5.15 6.71 -25.55
C GLY A 321 5.84 7.81 -26.38
N LEU A 322 6.59 8.69 -25.72
CA LEU A 322 7.32 9.77 -26.42
C LEU A 322 8.64 9.32 -27.05
N LYS A 323 9.24 8.24 -26.55
CA LYS A 323 10.54 7.69 -27.04
C LYS A 323 11.67 8.74 -27.02
N VAL A 324 11.71 9.56 -25.96
CA VAL A 324 12.74 10.60 -25.77
C VAL A 324 13.89 10.14 -24.89
N ILE A 325 13.73 8.96 -24.22
CA ILE A 325 14.75 8.23 -23.47
C ILE A 325 14.67 6.75 -23.84
N ASP A 326 15.80 6.04 -23.77
CA ASP A 326 15.85 4.59 -24.03
C ASP A 326 15.69 3.78 -22.74
N HIS A 327 16.23 4.28 -21.64
CA HIS A 327 16.13 3.67 -20.30
C HIS A 327 15.64 4.68 -19.28
N SER A 328 14.94 4.22 -18.24
CA SER A 328 14.45 5.09 -17.16
C SER A 328 15.58 5.85 -16.46
N ALA A 329 16.78 5.28 -16.40
CA ALA A 329 17.97 5.90 -15.82
C ALA A 329 18.44 7.14 -16.62
N ASP A 330 18.20 7.20 -17.93
CA ASP A 330 18.60 8.34 -18.78
C ASP A 330 17.88 9.63 -18.36
N SER A 331 16.74 9.51 -17.68
CA SER A 331 15.97 10.65 -17.18
C SER A 331 16.78 11.51 -16.21
N GLU A 332 17.62 10.91 -15.36
CA GLU A 332 18.48 11.67 -14.46
C GLU A 332 19.53 12.48 -15.20
N TYR A 333 20.19 11.86 -16.17
CA TYR A 333 21.21 12.54 -16.99
C TYR A 333 20.62 13.72 -17.78
N LEU A 334 19.49 13.50 -18.45
CA LEU A 334 18.84 14.55 -19.23
C LEU A 334 18.32 15.69 -18.32
N ALA A 335 17.75 15.37 -17.18
CA ALA A 335 17.28 16.40 -16.24
C ALA A 335 18.43 17.28 -15.72
N LYS A 336 19.62 16.70 -15.53
CA LYS A 336 20.84 17.42 -15.11
C LYS A 336 21.54 18.18 -16.26
N SER A 337 21.22 17.90 -17.50
CA SER A 337 21.83 18.57 -18.67
C SER A 337 21.28 19.98 -18.93
N VAL A 338 20.26 20.39 -18.21
CA VAL A 338 19.68 21.75 -18.24
C VAL A 338 19.58 22.29 -16.81
N ASP A 339 19.79 23.58 -16.64
CA ASP A 339 19.81 24.20 -15.30
C ASP A 339 18.41 24.30 -14.68
N THR A 340 17.39 24.53 -15.52
CA THR A 340 15.98 24.66 -15.12
C THR A 340 15.07 24.00 -16.15
N THR A 341 13.76 23.96 -15.87
CA THR A 341 12.76 23.58 -16.88
C THR A 341 12.46 24.70 -17.88
N ASP A 342 13.06 25.86 -17.70
CA ASP A 342 12.77 27.09 -18.49
C ASP A 342 11.26 27.43 -18.49
N GLY A 343 10.60 27.22 -17.36
CA GLY A 343 9.16 27.49 -17.20
C GLY A 343 8.25 26.38 -17.72
N VAL A 344 8.78 25.26 -18.18
CA VAL A 344 7.98 24.11 -18.61
C VAL A 344 7.46 23.36 -17.39
N TYR A 345 6.15 23.11 -17.35
CA TYR A 345 5.47 22.26 -16.38
C TYR A 345 4.74 21.13 -17.09
N LEU A 346 4.91 19.90 -16.62
CA LEU A 346 4.15 18.75 -17.07
C LEU A 346 3.26 18.26 -15.93
N VAL A 347 1.94 18.21 -16.15
CA VAL A 347 0.97 17.62 -15.22
C VAL A 347 0.62 16.22 -15.73
N PRO A 348 1.06 15.13 -15.06
CA PRO A 348 0.93 13.78 -15.61
C PRO A 348 -0.44 13.16 -15.27
N ALA A 349 -1.54 13.83 -15.62
CA ALA A 349 -2.90 13.39 -15.38
C ALA A 349 -3.41 12.38 -16.43
N PHE A 350 -2.58 11.39 -16.83
CA PHE A 350 -2.93 10.42 -17.90
C PHE A 350 -4.19 9.59 -17.56
N VAL A 351 -4.43 9.36 -16.28
CA VAL A 351 -5.60 8.62 -15.75
C VAL A 351 -6.39 9.46 -14.75
N GLY A 352 -6.35 10.79 -14.91
CA GLY A 352 -6.89 11.73 -13.95
C GLY A 352 -5.90 12.10 -12.85
N LEU A 353 -6.34 12.94 -11.91
CA LEU A 353 -5.59 13.37 -10.74
C LEU A 353 -6.14 12.69 -9.47
N GLY A 354 -5.24 12.10 -8.69
CA GLY A 354 -5.53 11.53 -7.38
C GLY A 354 -5.64 12.59 -6.28
N ALA A 355 -5.30 12.20 -5.05
CA ALA A 355 -5.29 13.11 -3.92
C ALA A 355 -4.31 14.28 -4.13
N PRO A 356 -4.66 15.52 -3.70
CA PRO A 356 -5.91 15.92 -3.05
C PRO A 356 -7.03 16.35 -4.01
N TYR A 357 -6.81 16.28 -5.33
CA TYR A 357 -7.68 16.89 -6.35
C TYR A 357 -8.91 16.05 -6.71
N TRP A 358 -8.74 14.72 -6.83
CA TRP A 358 -9.78 13.76 -7.20
C TRP A 358 -10.55 14.13 -8.48
N ASP A 359 -9.83 14.55 -9.50
CA ASP A 359 -10.36 14.87 -10.82
C ASP A 359 -10.04 13.75 -11.82
N MET A 360 -11.02 12.88 -12.06
CA MET A 360 -10.88 11.72 -12.96
C MET A 360 -10.97 12.10 -14.44
N GLU A 361 -11.48 13.30 -14.77
CA GLU A 361 -11.62 13.79 -16.13
C GLU A 361 -10.38 14.54 -16.62
N ALA A 362 -9.53 15.00 -15.70
CA ALA A 362 -8.27 15.65 -16.04
C ALA A 362 -7.41 14.75 -16.95
N ARG A 363 -6.72 15.37 -17.90
CA ARG A 363 -5.79 14.70 -18.82
C ARG A 363 -4.43 15.37 -18.77
N ALA A 364 -3.37 14.55 -19.05
CA ALA A 364 -2.00 15.04 -19.01
C ALA A 364 -1.81 16.28 -19.89
N SER A 365 -1.09 17.26 -19.36
CA SER A 365 -0.91 18.56 -20.02
C SER A 365 0.52 19.06 -19.84
N VAL A 366 1.03 19.77 -20.86
CA VAL A 366 2.33 20.44 -20.82
C VAL A 366 2.12 21.93 -21.03
N PHE A 367 2.71 22.75 -20.19
CA PHE A 367 2.61 24.21 -20.22
C PHE A 367 3.99 24.85 -20.29
N GLY A 368 4.08 26.07 -20.84
CA GLY A 368 5.28 26.89 -20.80
C GLY A 368 6.32 26.58 -21.89
N LEU A 369 5.98 25.77 -22.90
CA LEU A 369 6.90 25.49 -24.00
C LEU A 369 7.24 26.78 -24.78
N SER A 370 8.53 26.96 -25.04
CA SER A 370 9.07 27.97 -25.95
C SER A 370 9.79 27.31 -27.13
N ARG A 371 10.20 28.08 -28.10
CA ARG A 371 10.99 27.56 -29.23
C ARG A 371 12.34 26.95 -28.77
N GLY A 372 12.86 27.40 -27.65
CA GLY A 372 14.10 26.88 -27.02
C GLY A 372 13.91 25.60 -26.23
N SER A 373 12.67 25.19 -25.94
CA SER A 373 12.41 23.98 -25.14
C SER A 373 12.87 22.72 -25.88
N THR A 374 13.62 21.88 -25.19
CA THR A 374 14.17 20.62 -25.70
C THR A 374 13.59 19.42 -24.97
N LYS A 375 13.92 18.20 -25.42
CA LYS A 375 13.54 16.97 -24.71
C LYS A 375 14.03 16.95 -23.26
N ALA A 376 15.18 17.55 -22.96
CA ALA A 376 15.72 17.63 -21.62
C ALA A 376 14.82 18.42 -20.67
N HIS A 377 14.23 19.53 -21.14
CA HIS A 377 13.28 20.32 -20.34
C HIS A 377 11.99 19.53 -20.05
N ILE A 378 11.48 18.76 -21.02
CA ILE A 378 10.30 17.89 -20.82
C ILE A 378 10.60 16.77 -19.82
N VAL A 379 11.75 16.09 -19.96
CA VAL A 379 12.18 15.03 -19.04
C VAL A 379 12.35 15.57 -17.62
N ARG A 380 13.00 16.72 -17.47
CA ARG A 380 13.16 17.39 -16.18
C ARG A 380 11.81 17.78 -15.58
N ALA A 381 10.92 18.40 -16.34
CA ALA A 381 9.58 18.78 -15.89
C ALA A 381 8.76 17.55 -15.46
N THR A 382 8.96 16.41 -16.11
CA THR A 382 8.32 15.15 -15.71
C THR A 382 8.83 14.69 -14.34
N LEU A 383 10.15 14.67 -14.11
CA LEU A 383 10.70 14.31 -12.79
C LEU A 383 10.27 15.31 -11.70
N GLU A 384 10.33 16.62 -11.99
CA GLU A 384 9.88 17.66 -11.07
C GLU A 384 8.39 17.51 -10.70
N SER A 385 7.56 17.06 -11.65
CA SER A 385 6.12 16.83 -11.41
C SER A 385 5.85 15.79 -10.34
N LEU A 386 6.69 14.76 -10.22
CA LEU A 386 6.56 13.73 -9.20
C LEU A 386 6.77 14.33 -7.80
N ALA A 387 7.74 15.24 -7.69
CA ALA A 387 8.02 15.93 -6.43
C ALA A 387 6.94 16.95 -6.07
N TYR A 388 6.37 17.64 -7.05
CA TYR A 388 5.25 18.57 -6.80
C TYR A 388 4.00 17.83 -6.34
N GLN A 389 3.61 16.73 -7.00
CA GLN A 389 2.46 15.92 -6.58
C GLN A 389 2.65 15.36 -5.15
N THR A 390 3.87 14.91 -4.83
CA THR A 390 4.20 14.46 -3.47
C THR A 390 4.05 15.60 -2.47
N LYS A 391 4.48 16.82 -2.82
CA LYS A 391 4.28 18.00 -1.98
C LYS A 391 2.80 18.34 -1.79
N ASP A 392 1.98 18.25 -2.82
CA ASP A 392 0.53 18.48 -2.73
C ASP A 392 -0.10 17.58 -1.66
N VAL A 393 0.18 16.27 -1.73
CA VAL A 393 -0.35 15.28 -0.79
C VAL A 393 0.17 15.52 0.63
N LEU A 394 1.48 15.71 0.81
CA LEU A 394 2.06 15.92 2.14
C LEU A 394 1.64 17.25 2.76
N SER A 395 1.45 18.30 1.94
CA SER A 395 0.90 19.57 2.42
C SER A 395 -0.55 19.42 2.90
N ALA A 396 -1.35 18.62 2.19
CA ALA A 396 -2.71 18.28 2.65
C ALA A 396 -2.68 17.46 3.95
N MET A 397 -1.72 16.53 4.11
CA MET A 397 -1.54 15.77 5.35
C MET A 397 -1.18 16.69 6.53
N GLU A 398 -0.29 17.65 6.34
CA GLU A 398 0.05 18.64 7.37
C GLU A 398 -1.14 19.53 7.75
N GLN A 399 -1.90 20.00 6.76
CA GLN A 399 -3.09 20.85 6.99
C GLN A 399 -4.18 20.11 7.76
N ASP A 400 -4.45 18.86 7.38
CA ASP A 400 -5.50 18.05 8.02
C ASP A 400 -5.13 17.62 9.44
N SER A 401 -3.88 17.24 9.66
CA SER A 401 -3.42 16.71 10.94
C SER A 401 -2.98 17.80 11.93
N GLY A 402 -2.52 18.94 11.43
CA GLY A 402 -1.76 19.93 12.20
C GLY A 402 -0.37 19.44 12.63
N ILE A 403 0.09 18.33 12.08
CA ILE A 403 1.40 17.73 12.39
C ILE A 403 2.38 18.09 11.28
N LYS A 404 3.53 18.65 11.63
CA LYS A 404 4.57 18.98 10.66
C LYS A 404 5.36 17.75 10.21
N LEU A 405 5.61 17.66 8.91
CA LEU A 405 6.48 16.65 8.33
C LEU A 405 7.91 16.80 8.89
N LYS A 406 8.48 15.72 9.41
CA LYS A 406 9.83 15.71 9.96
C LYS A 406 10.87 15.25 8.94
N SER A 407 10.56 14.19 8.23
CA SER A 407 11.35 13.65 7.13
C SER A 407 10.45 12.82 6.23
N LEU A 408 10.86 12.65 4.98
CA LEU A 408 10.20 11.71 4.04
C LEU A 408 11.12 10.52 3.81
N ARG A 409 10.65 9.33 4.16
CA ARG A 409 11.32 8.08 3.82
C ARG A 409 10.81 7.57 2.49
N VAL A 410 11.74 7.09 1.64
CA VAL A 410 11.43 6.72 0.26
C VAL A 410 11.97 5.36 -0.11
N ASP A 411 11.19 4.64 -0.93
CA ASP A 411 11.57 3.41 -1.59
C ASP A 411 10.92 3.33 -2.99
N GLY A 412 11.11 2.20 -3.66
CA GLY A 412 10.61 1.96 -5.01
C GLY A 412 11.57 2.46 -6.11
N GLY A 413 11.27 2.07 -7.35
CA GLY A 413 12.21 2.22 -8.48
C GLY A 413 12.66 3.65 -8.75
N ALA A 414 11.77 4.64 -8.72
CA ALA A 414 12.13 6.02 -9.01
C ALA A 414 12.90 6.70 -7.86
N ALA A 415 12.92 6.11 -6.65
CA ALA A 415 13.75 6.59 -5.55
C ALA A 415 15.25 6.45 -5.84
N ALA A 416 15.68 5.62 -6.80
CA ALA A 416 17.06 5.53 -7.23
C ALA A 416 17.57 6.79 -7.94
N ASN A 417 16.69 7.64 -8.50
CA ASN A 417 17.05 8.86 -9.23
C ASN A 417 17.47 9.97 -8.25
N ASN A 418 18.76 10.34 -8.26
CA ASN A 418 19.30 11.31 -7.32
C ASN A 418 18.84 12.74 -7.60
N PHE A 419 18.59 13.09 -8.87
CA PHE A 419 18.00 14.39 -9.21
C PHE A 419 16.61 14.53 -8.59
N LEU A 420 15.76 13.53 -8.79
CA LEU A 420 14.41 13.53 -8.21
C LEU A 420 14.44 13.60 -6.68
N MET A 421 15.31 12.85 -6.03
CA MET A 421 15.38 12.84 -4.55
C MET A 421 15.88 14.16 -3.98
N GLN A 422 16.86 14.82 -4.63
CA GLN A 422 17.30 16.16 -4.22
C GLN A 422 16.17 17.18 -4.42
N PHE A 423 15.53 17.17 -5.59
CA PHE A 423 14.43 18.09 -5.88
C PHE A 423 13.23 17.85 -4.96
N GLN A 424 12.95 16.58 -4.61
CA GLN A 424 11.92 16.25 -3.61
C GLN A 424 12.24 16.86 -2.24
N SER A 425 13.48 16.73 -1.77
CA SER A 425 13.92 17.35 -0.50
C SER A 425 13.78 18.86 -0.56
N ASP A 426 14.20 19.47 -1.66
CA ASP A 426 14.10 20.91 -1.91
C ASP A 426 12.63 21.39 -1.88
N MET A 427 11.73 20.67 -2.56
CA MET A 427 10.31 21.02 -2.59
C MET A 427 9.61 20.86 -1.25
N LEU A 428 9.95 19.85 -0.47
CA LEU A 428 9.36 19.62 0.86
C LEU A 428 9.96 20.54 1.92
N GLY A 429 11.25 20.88 1.80
CA GLY A 429 12.00 21.63 2.82
C GLY A 429 12.38 20.80 4.03
N VAL A 430 12.35 19.46 3.90
CA VAL A 430 12.75 18.48 4.92
C VAL A 430 13.67 17.43 4.30
N PRO A 431 14.44 16.69 5.12
CA PRO A 431 15.29 15.62 4.63
C PRO A 431 14.49 14.52 3.94
N VAL A 432 15.03 13.98 2.83
CA VAL A 432 14.58 12.74 2.19
C VAL A 432 15.57 11.63 2.54
N GLU A 433 15.07 10.51 3.05
CA GLU A 433 15.85 9.39 3.53
C GLU A 433 15.54 8.14 2.70
N ARG A 434 16.49 7.69 1.90
CA ARG A 434 16.34 6.47 1.09
C ARG A 434 16.65 5.24 1.94
N ALA A 435 15.76 4.25 1.91
CA ALA A 435 15.99 2.99 2.59
C ALA A 435 17.12 2.20 1.91
N LYS A 436 18.07 1.64 2.67
CA LYS A 436 19.12 0.74 2.12
C LYS A 436 18.54 -0.62 1.73
N VAL A 437 17.60 -1.12 2.50
CA VAL A 437 16.85 -2.34 2.16
C VAL A 437 15.64 -1.91 1.35
N LEU A 438 15.62 -2.24 0.08
CA LEU A 438 14.53 -1.86 -0.83
C LEU A 438 13.21 -2.61 -0.53
N GLU A 439 13.29 -3.78 0.10
CA GLU A 439 12.15 -4.63 0.45
C GLU A 439 11.50 -4.21 1.78
N THR A 440 11.20 -2.93 1.92
CA THR A 440 10.69 -2.33 3.17
C THR A 440 9.34 -2.91 3.59
N THR A 441 8.52 -3.33 2.63
CA THR A 441 7.21 -3.97 2.87
C THR A 441 7.37 -5.32 3.57
N ALA A 442 8.17 -6.21 2.99
CA ALA A 442 8.47 -7.52 3.60
C ALA A 442 9.19 -7.38 4.95
N LEU A 443 10.12 -6.41 5.04
CA LEU A 443 10.84 -6.13 6.28
C LEU A 443 9.90 -5.67 7.40
N GLY A 444 8.86 -4.88 7.07
CA GLY A 444 7.85 -4.46 8.04
C GLY A 444 7.07 -5.63 8.61
N ALA A 445 6.63 -6.56 7.75
CA ALA A 445 5.97 -7.79 8.19
C ALA A 445 6.90 -8.67 9.04
N ALA A 446 8.18 -8.78 8.64
CA ALA A 446 9.20 -9.50 9.42
C ALA A 446 9.41 -8.86 10.80
N TYR A 447 9.44 -7.55 10.89
CA TYR A 447 9.58 -6.84 12.17
C TYR A 447 8.38 -7.07 13.08
N LEU A 448 7.16 -6.98 12.56
CA LEU A 448 5.94 -7.25 13.34
C LEU A 448 5.96 -8.68 13.90
N ALA A 449 6.30 -9.66 13.06
CA ALA A 449 6.43 -11.06 13.49
C ALA A 449 7.55 -11.26 14.51
N GLY A 450 8.72 -10.73 14.24
CA GLY A 450 9.88 -10.85 15.12
C GLY A 450 9.68 -10.21 16.50
N ILE A 451 8.92 -9.11 16.58
CA ILE A 451 8.52 -8.51 17.86
C ILE A 451 7.58 -9.46 18.62
N ALA A 452 6.59 -10.03 17.96
CA ALA A 452 5.61 -10.91 18.60
C ALA A 452 6.20 -12.18 19.17
N VAL A 453 7.25 -12.73 18.51
CA VAL A 453 7.97 -13.94 18.99
C VAL A 453 9.20 -13.61 19.85
N GLY A 454 9.46 -12.32 20.13
CA GLY A 454 10.61 -11.89 20.95
C GLY A 454 11.97 -11.94 20.26
N TYR A 455 11.98 -12.12 18.93
CA TYR A 455 13.21 -12.17 18.10
C TYR A 455 13.82 -10.77 17.90
N TYR A 456 12.99 -9.77 17.58
CA TYR A 456 13.41 -8.37 17.48
C TYR A 456 12.98 -7.56 18.68
N LYS A 457 13.83 -6.63 19.13
CA LYS A 457 13.50 -5.63 20.16
C LYS A 457 13.19 -4.28 19.49
N LYS A 458 12.07 -3.62 19.85
CA LYS A 458 11.67 -2.32 19.29
C LYS A 458 12.80 -1.25 19.17
N PRO A 459 13.67 -1.06 20.18
CA PRO A 459 14.75 -0.07 20.06
C PRO A 459 15.80 -0.40 19.00
N LEU A 460 16.00 -1.69 18.68
CA LEU A 460 16.92 -2.14 17.64
C LEU A 460 16.39 -1.78 16.25
N LEU A 461 15.06 -1.78 16.06
CA LEU A 461 14.45 -1.44 14.77
C LEU A 461 14.73 0.01 14.36
N ALA A 462 14.69 0.93 15.32
CA ALA A 462 14.97 2.34 15.06
C ALA A 462 16.47 2.61 14.76
N LYS A 463 17.37 1.75 15.28
CA LYS A 463 18.84 1.84 15.05
C LYS A 463 19.29 1.02 13.83
N GLY A 464 18.58 -0.06 13.50
CA GLY A 464 18.94 -1.01 12.43
C GLY A 464 18.52 -0.56 11.03
N LEU A 465 17.61 0.41 10.93
CA LEU A 465 17.24 1.02 9.65
C LEU A 465 18.36 1.93 9.18
N THR A 466 19.28 1.33 8.48
CA THR A 466 20.31 2.06 7.77
C THR A 466 19.66 2.71 6.55
N THR A 467 19.23 3.96 6.71
CA THR A 467 19.00 4.84 5.57
C THR A 467 20.36 5.24 5.01
N GLU A 468 20.40 5.57 3.73
CA GLU A 468 21.53 6.32 3.17
C GLU A 468 21.66 7.65 3.89
N VAL A 469 22.77 8.37 3.66
CA VAL A 469 22.94 9.73 4.19
C VAL A 469 21.74 10.57 3.77
N PRO A 470 21.03 11.22 4.73
CA PRO A 470 19.85 12.00 4.40
C PRO A 470 20.13 13.10 3.39
N ILE A 471 19.34 13.16 2.34
CA ILE A 471 19.40 14.22 1.32
C ILE A 471 18.71 15.45 1.91
N LYS A 472 19.48 16.49 2.20
CA LYS A 472 18.97 17.73 2.81
C LYS A 472 18.55 18.76 1.77
N PRO A 473 17.56 19.63 2.07
CA PRO A 473 17.16 20.72 1.19
C PRO A 473 18.31 21.68 0.92
N LYS A 474 18.48 22.10 -0.33
CA LYS A 474 19.46 23.10 -0.77
C LYS A 474 18.81 24.36 -1.33
N MET A 475 17.58 24.25 -1.84
CA MET A 475 16.84 25.34 -2.46
C MET A 475 16.33 26.32 -1.41
N THR A 476 16.37 27.62 -1.75
CA THR A 476 15.79 28.66 -0.91
C THR A 476 14.27 28.54 -0.81
N THR A 477 13.68 29.04 0.26
CA THR A 477 12.21 29.05 0.41
C THR A 477 11.54 29.90 -0.68
N THR A 478 12.17 30.98 -1.11
CA THR A 478 11.67 31.86 -2.17
C THR A 478 11.58 31.14 -3.51
N ASP A 479 12.64 30.45 -3.92
CA ASP A 479 12.68 29.70 -5.18
C ASP A 479 11.70 28.53 -5.15
N ARG A 480 11.65 27.79 -4.04
CA ARG A 480 10.68 26.72 -3.80
C ARG A 480 9.25 27.21 -4.00
N ASN A 481 8.89 28.33 -3.37
CA ASN A 481 7.54 28.87 -3.46
C ASN A 481 7.22 29.32 -4.88
N LYS A 482 8.15 29.99 -5.58
CA LYS A 482 7.98 30.42 -6.97
C LYS A 482 7.69 29.23 -7.89
N LEU A 483 8.49 28.16 -7.81
CA LEU A 483 8.28 26.94 -8.60
C LEU A 483 6.95 26.27 -8.26
N TYR A 484 6.62 26.19 -6.99
CA TYR A 484 5.37 25.54 -6.57
C TYR A 484 4.11 26.35 -6.96
N GLU A 485 4.16 27.67 -6.96
CA GLU A 485 3.06 28.50 -7.51
C GLU A 485 2.85 28.24 -9.02
N GLY A 486 3.93 28.11 -9.79
CA GLY A 486 3.85 27.69 -11.20
C GLY A 486 3.19 26.33 -11.37
N TRP A 487 3.55 25.35 -10.54
CA TRP A 487 2.92 24.03 -10.51
C TRP A 487 1.40 24.13 -10.23
N LYS A 488 1.00 24.83 -9.17
CA LYS A 488 -0.42 25.01 -8.83
C LYS A 488 -1.21 25.64 -9.96
N LYS A 489 -0.61 26.61 -10.68
CA LYS A 489 -1.23 27.21 -11.87
C LYS A 489 -1.41 26.17 -12.99
N ALA A 490 -0.41 25.35 -13.27
CA ALA A 490 -0.48 24.29 -14.28
C ALA A 490 -1.57 23.26 -13.95
N VAL A 491 -1.65 22.79 -12.71
CA VAL A 491 -2.71 21.87 -12.25
C VAL A 491 -4.09 22.50 -12.43
N LYS A 492 -4.27 23.75 -11.99
CA LYS A 492 -5.54 24.47 -12.18
C LYS A 492 -5.98 24.54 -13.64
N LEU A 493 -5.06 24.83 -14.56
CA LEU A 493 -5.34 24.88 -15.98
C LEU A 493 -5.67 23.49 -16.55
N THR A 494 -4.97 22.46 -16.12
CA THR A 494 -5.27 21.06 -16.48
C THR A 494 -6.70 20.67 -16.09
N MET A 495 -7.13 21.01 -14.87
CA MET A 495 -8.49 20.73 -14.38
C MET A 495 -9.56 21.59 -15.10
N LEU A 496 -9.22 22.76 -15.63
CA LEU A 496 -10.13 23.59 -16.44
C LEU A 496 -10.27 23.07 -17.86
N TRP A 497 -9.24 22.43 -18.40
CA TRP A 497 -9.27 21.87 -19.76
C TRP A 497 -10.26 20.71 -19.90
N SER A 498 -10.50 19.97 -18.84
CA SER A 498 -11.40 18.80 -18.83
C SER A 498 -12.88 19.14 -18.56
N LYS A 499 -13.19 20.39 -18.28
CA LYS A 499 -14.56 20.90 -18.08
C LYS A 499 -15.06 21.60 -19.33
#